data_90c6a126948c9bee162bfec872f23ab9
#
_entry.id   90c6a126948c9bee162bfec872f23ab9
#
_cell.length_a   1.000
_cell.length_b   1.000
_cell.length_c   1.000
_cell.angle_alpha   90.00
_cell.angle_beta   90.00
_cell.angle_gamma   90.00
#
_symmetry.space_group_name_H-M   'P 1'
#
loop_
_entity.id
_entity.type
_entity.pdbx_description
1 polymer ?
#
loop_
_entity_poly.entity_id
_entity_poly.type
_entity_poly.pdbx_seq_one_letter_code
_entity_poly.pdbx_strand_id
1 'polypeptide(L)'
;MNQIILLGNMTRNPEITINQEGKKFAKYDIAVNRSFKSGNGPETDYFHCISFGKQADFLEKYFQKGSRILIVGRAQNNNYTNKNGEKVYSYQVITEKVEFGDTKRATPI
;
A
#
# COMPACT_ATOMS: atom_id res chain seq x y z
N MET A 1 -18.50 9.03 -2.48
CA MET A 1 -17.85 7.88 -1.82
C MET A 1 -16.51 7.60 -2.48
N ASN A 2 -15.51 7.35 -1.68
CA ASN A 2 -14.16 7.09 -2.17
C ASN A 2 -13.61 5.89 -1.41
N GLN A 3 -13.63 4.73 -2.06
CA GLN A 3 -13.16 3.51 -1.46
C GLN A 3 -12.40 2.70 -2.48
N ILE A 4 -11.28 2.14 -2.06
CA ILE A 4 -10.47 1.28 -2.89
C ILE A 4 -10.12 0.02 -2.09
N ILE A 5 -10.15 -1.12 -2.77
CA ILE A 5 -9.80 -2.41 -2.19
C ILE A 5 -8.71 -3.01 -3.06
N LEU A 6 -7.59 -3.33 -2.45
CA LEU A 6 -6.44 -3.87 -3.18
C LEU A 6 -5.98 -5.17 -2.56
N LEU A 7 -5.76 -6.16 -3.41
CA LEU A 7 -5.15 -7.42 -3.03
C LEU A 7 -3.91 -7.60 -3.89
N GLY A 8 -2.76 -7.65 -3.28
CA GLY A 8 -1.51 -7.74 -4.01
C GLY A 8 -0.35 -8.16 -3.13
N ASN A 9 0.84 -7.87 -3.61
CA ASN A 9 2.07 -8.22 -2.90
C ASN A 9 2.88 -6.96 -2.61
N MET A 10 3.47 -6.90 -1.43
CA MET A 10 4.34 -5.79 -1.08
C MET A 10 5.62 -5.86 -1.90
N THR A 11 6.01 -4.73 -2.45
CA THR A 11 7.21 -4.65 -3.30
C THR A 11 8.48 -4.45 -2.50
N ARG A 12 8.34 -3.99 -1.25
CA ARG A 12 9.45 -3.74 -0.35
C ARG A 12 8.94 -3.80 1.09
N ASN A 13 9.87 -3.82 2.03
CA ASN A 13 9.50 -3.75 3.44
C ASN A 13 8.81 -2.40 3.72
N PRO A 14 7.85 -2.35 4.65
CA PRO A 14 7.24 -1.07 4.98
C PRO A 14 8.27 -0.12 5.59
N GLU A 15 8.19 1.13 5.18
CA GLU A 15 9.06 2.18 5.70
C GLU A 15 8.37 2.85 6.87
N ILE A 16 8.91 2.64 8.06
CA ILE A 16 8.30 3.11 9.30
C ILE A 16 8.90 4.45 9.71
N THR A 17 8.04 5.41 9.99
CA THR A 17 8.44 6.74 10.40
C THR A 17 7.63 7.17 11.61
N ILE A 18 8.29 7.84 12.55
CA ILE A 18 7.64 8.47 13.68
C ILE A 18 7.89 9.96 13.55
N ASN A 19 6.82 10.75 13.46
CA ASN A 19 6.97 12.19 13.28
C ASN A 19 7.28 12.89 14.60
N GLN A 20 7.46 14.22 14.56
CA GLN A 20 7.82 15.01 15.72
C GLN A 20 6.76 14.97 16.82
N GLU A 21 5.53 14.71 16.45
CA GLU A 21 4.42 14.61 17.40
C GLU A 21 4.29 13.22 17.99
N GLY A 22 5.18 12.30 17.63
CA GLY A 22 5.14 10.93 18.11
C GLY A 22 4.19 10.02 17.34
N LYS A 23 3.64 10.50 16.24
CA LYS A 23 2.74 9.68 15.44
C LYS A 23 3.53 8.77 14.51
N LYS A 24 3.18 7.52 14.52
CA LYS A 24 3.82 6.49 13.73
C LYS A 24 3.03 6.24 12.46
N PHE A 25 3.74 6.13 11.35
CA PHE A 25 3.09 5.72 10.10
C PHE A 25 4.03 4.85 9.27
N ALA A 26 3.43 4.05 8.40
CA ALA A 26 4.14 3.16 7.52
C ALA A 26 3.80 3.49 6.07
N LYS A 27 4.82 3.64 5.24
CA LYS A 27 4.65 3.81 3.79
C LYS A 27 5.07 2.50 3.13
N TYR A 28 4.27 2.07 2.19
CA TYR A 28 4.55 0.82 1.47
C TYR A 28 3.91 0.84 0.11
N ASP A 29 4.41 -0.01 -0.77
CA ASP A 29 3.89 -0.13 -2.12
C ASP A 29 3.35 -1.53 -2.34
N ILE A 30 2.23 -1.59 -3.05
CA ILE A 30 1.57 -2.85 -3.38
C ILE A 30 1.56 -3.03 -4.89
N ALA A 31 1.97 -4.20 -5.34
CA ALA A 31 1.90 -4.58 -6.74
C ALA A 31 0.64 -5.44 -6.95
N VAL A 32 -0.22 -5.00 -7.84
CA VAL A 32 -1.47 -5.69 -8.16
C VAL A 32 -1.44 -6.08 -9.63
N ASN A 33 -1.54 -7.37 -9.89
CA ASN A 33 -1.57 -7.85 -11.26
C ASN A 33 -2.95 -7.66 -11.85
N ARG A 34 -2.99 -7.19 -13.09
CA ARG A 34 -4.26 -7.03 -13.79
C ARG A 34 -4.83 -8.37 -14.18
N SER A 35 -6.17 -8.46 -14.15
CA SER A 35 -6.88 -9.66 -14.56
C SER A 35 -6.73 -9.92 -16.04
N PHE A 36 -6.63 -8.85 -16.84
CA PHE A 36 -6.46 -8.96 -18.28
C PHE A 36 -5.07 -8.54 -18.66
N LYS A 37 -4.51 -9.29 -19.60
CA LYS A 37 -3.24 -8.93 -20.20
C LYS A 37 -3.50 -8.22 -21.52
N SER A 38 -2.80 -7.10 -21.69
CA SER A 38 -2.87 -6.34 -22.90
C SER A 38 -1.49 -6.47 -23.55
N GLY A 39 -1.41 -7.18 -24.67
CA GLY A 39 -0.12 -7.41 -25.32
C GLY A 39 0.61 -8.61 -24.76
N ASN A 40 1.92 -8.53 -24.72
CA ASN A 40 2.80 -9.66 -24.41
C ASN A 40 3.26 -9.62 -22.96
N GLY A 41 2.60 -10.33 -22.10
CA GLY A 41 3.06 -10.52 -20.75
C GLY A 41 2.14 -9.90 -19.70
N PRO A 42 2.44 -10.14 -18.44
CA PRO A 42 1.61 -9.64 -17.35
C PRO A 42 1.76 -8.15 -17.19
N GLU A 43 0.67 -7.50 -16.81
CA GLU A 43 0.68 -6.08 -16.48
C GLU A 43 0.41 -5.93 -15.01
N THR A 44 1.17 -5.05 -14.38
CA THR A 44 1.12 -4.83 -12.95
C THR A 44 0.92 -3.35 -12.67
N ASP A 45 0.00 -3.05 -11.77
CA ASP A 45 -0.18 -1.69 -11.27
C ASP A 45 0.45 -1.60 -9.89
N TYR A 46 1.05 -0.45 -9.60
CA TYR A 46 1.71 -0.19 -8.33
C TYR A 46 0.97 0.92 -7.60
N PHE A 47 0.69 0.68 -6.34
CA PHE A 47 -0.05 1.63 -5.51
C PHE A 47 0.79 2.01 -4.31
N HIS A 48 0.89 3.33 -4.06
CA HIS A 48 1.57 3.86 -2.88
C HIS A 48 0.55 3.96 -1.76
N CYS A 49 0.85 3.31 -0.65
CA CYS A 49 -0.07 3.23 0.48
C CYS A 49 0.56 3.79 1.74
N ILE A 50 -0.29 4.26 2.64
CA ILE A 50 0.15 4.73 3.95
C ILE A 50 -0.82 4.25 5.02
N SER A 51 -0.27 3.76 6.12
CA SER A 51 -1.03 3.32 7.28
C SER A 51 -0.53 4.05 8.52
N PHE A 52 -1.45 4.36 9.42
CA PHE A 52 -1.14 5.13 10.63
C PHE A 52 -1.37 4.32 11.90
N GLY A 53 -0.63 4.66 12.94
CA GLY A 53 -0.87 4.16 14.29
C GLY A 53 -0.72 2.66 14.42
N LYS A 54 -1.75 2.01 14.94
CA LYS A 54 -1.71 0.56 15.17
C LYS A 54 -1.54 -0.25 13.89
N GLN A 55 -2.05 0.27 12.77
CA GLN A 55 -1.85 -0.40 11.48
C GLN A 55 -0.39 -0.38 11.08
N ALA A 56 0.31 0.71 11.37
CA ALA A 56 1.73 0.80 11.09
C ALA A 56 2.50 -0.23 11.92
N ASP A 57 2.12 -0.41 13.19
CA ASP A 57 2.70 -1.44 14.05
C ASP A 57 2.45 -2.83 13.49
N PHE A 58 1.25 -3.08 13.02
CA PHE A 58 0.87 -4.37 12.44
C PHE A 58 1.70 -4.67 11.19
N LEU A 59 1.87 -3.68 10.34
CA LEU A 59 2.68 -3.82 9.13
C LEU A 59 4.15 -4.08 9.45
N GLU A 60 4.69 -3.33 10.41
CA GLU A 60 6.08 -3.50 10.80
C GLU A 60 6.33 -4.90 11.33
N LYS A 61 5.39 -5.43 12.09
CA LYS A 61 5.57 -6.71 12.78
C LYS A 61 5.36 -7.91 11.87
N TYR A 62 4.40 -7.83 10.95
CA TYR A 62 3.95 -9.02 10.22
C TYR A 62 4.14 -8.99 8.72
N PHE A 63 4.50 -7.85 8.13
CA PHE A 63 4.60 -7.71 6.69
C PHE A 63 6.01 -7.34 6.25
N GLN A 64 6.39 -7.86 5.10
CA GLN A 64 7.70 -7.60 4.53
C GLN A 64 7.60 -7.68 3.01
N LYS A 65 8.71 -7.41 2.33
CA LYS A 65 8.77 -7.55 0.87
C LYS A 65 8.24 -8.93 0.47
N GLY A 66 7.33 -8.95 -0.46
CA GLY A 66 6.73 -10.17 -0.96
C GLY A 66 5.49 -10.64 -0.22
N SER A 67 5.17 -10.05 0.92
CA SER A 67 3.97 -10.42 1.68
C SER A 67 2.71 -10.15 0.87
N ARG A 68 1.77 -11.10 0.91
CA ARG A 68 0.47 -10.93 0.31
C ARG A 68 -0.40 -10.13 1.26
N ILE A 69 -1.01 -9.08 0.75
CA ILE A 69 -1.71 -8.10 1.59
C ILE A 69 -3.03 -7.70 0.96
N LEU A 70 -4.04 -7.55 1.80
CA LEU A 70 -5.35 -7.03 1.42
C LEU A 70 -5.56 -5.74 2.18
N ILE A 71 -5.84 -4.67 1.46
CA ILE A 71 -6.15 -3.39 2.09
C ILE A 71 -7.48 -2.85 1.62
N VAL A 72 -8.11 -2.10 2.52
CA VAL A 72 -9.28 -1.28 2.21
C VAL A 72 -8.92 0.14 2.61
N GLY A 73 -9.14 1.08 1.73
CA GLY A 73 -8.81 2.46 2.00
C GLY A 73 -9.49 3.40 1.03
N ARG A 74 -8.92 4.58 0.89
CA ARG A 74 -9.39 5.60 -0.03
C ARG A 74 -8.22 6.21 -0.77
N ALA A 75 -8.47 6.63 -2.00
CA ALA A 75 -7.47 7.33 -2.78
C ALA A 75 -7.49 8.80 -2.39
N GLN A 76 -6.31 9.39 -2.27
CA GLN A 76 -6.16 10.79 -1.91
C GLN A 76 -5.09 11.41 -2.80
N ASN A 77 -5.33 12.63 -3.24
CA ASN A 77 -4.33 13.34 -4.01
C ASN A 77 -3.11 13.61 -3.14
N ASN A 78 -1.96 13.43 -3.74
CA ASN A 78 -0.67 13.69 -3.09
C ASN A 78 0.19 14.50 -4.05
N ASN A 79 -0.38 15.59 -4.55
CA ASN A 79 0.30 16.44 -5.53
C ASN A 79 1.43 17.21 -4.88
N TYR A 80 2.47 17.43 -5.62
CA TYR A 80 3.60 18.21 -5.13
C TYR A 80 4.26 18.96 -6.28
N THR A 81 5.14 19.90 -5.92
CA THR A 81 5.93 20.64 -6.88
C THR A 81 7.35 20.10 -6.83
N ASN A 82 7.88 19.70 -7.97
CA ASN A 82 9.24 19.17 -8.01
C ASN A 82 10.28 20.29 -8.00
N LYS A 83 11.55 19.89 -8.06
CA LYS A 83 12.67 20.83 -8.00
C LYS A 83 12.70 21.82 -9.15
N ASN A 84 12.08 21.46 -10.26
CA ASN A 84 12.02 22.31 -11.45
C ASN A 84 10.83 23.26 -11.45
N GLY A 85 10.05 23.28 -10.38
CA GLY A 85 8.86 24.12 -10.27
C GLY A 85 7.64 23.56 -10.98
N GLU A 86 7.71 22.33 -11.43
CA GLU A 86 6.60 21.68 -12.12
C GLU A 86 5.67 20.99 -11.14
N LYS A 87 4.36 21.10 -11.38
CA LYS A 87 3.39 20.39 -10.55
C LYS A 87 3.34 18.93 -10.96
N VAL A 88 3.49 18.06 -9.98
CA VAL A 88 3.38 16.63 -10.21
C VAL A 88 2.09 16.13 -9.56
N TYR A 89 1.23 15.53 -10.37
CA TYR A 89 -0.05 14.99 -9.90
C TYR A 89 0.16 13.53 -9.52
N SER A 90 -0.24 13.22 -8.31
CA SER A 90 0.02 11.91 -7.75
C SER A 90 -1.12 11.52 -6.81
N TYR A 91 -1.23 10.23 -6.52
CA TYR A 91 -2.21 9.69 -5.59
C TYR A 91 -1.52 8.81 -4.58
N GLN A 92 -2.10 8.74 -3.40
CA GLN A 92 -1.72 7.73 -2.43
C GLN A 92 -2.99 7.13 -1.86
N VAL A 93 -2.86 5.91 -1.34
CA VAL A 93 -3.98 5.22 -0.71
C VAL A 93 -3.83 5.34 0.79
N ILE A 94 -4.80 6.00 1.42
CA ILE A 94 -4.87 6.07 2.88
C ILE A 94 -5.57 4.81 3.33
N THR A 95 -4.84 3.96 4.03
CA THR A 95 -5.35 2.64 4.41
C THR A 95 -6.21 2.73 5.65
N GLU A 96 -7.39 2.15 5.57
CA GLU A 96 -8.33 2.09 6.69
C GLU A 96 -8.34 0.71 7.32
N LYS A 97 -8.01 -0.33 6.54
CA LYS A 97 -8.01 -1.69 7.03
C LYS A 97 -6.92 -2.49 6.32
N VAL A 98 -6.20 -3.29 7.07
CA VAL A 98 -5.13 -4.16 6.54
C VAL A 98 -5.40 -5.57 7.03
N GLU A 99 -5.31 -6.53 6.12
CA GLU A 99 -5.45 -7.95 6.44
C GLU A 99 -4.43 -8.76 5.68
N PHE A 100 -4.17 -9.96 6.17
CA PHE A 100 -3.34 -10.90 5.42
C PHE A 100 -4.09 -11.33 4.16
N GLY A 101 -3.41 -11.25 3.03
CA GLY A 101 -4.00 -11.65 1.76
C GLY A 101 -3.82 -13.12 1.45
N ASP A 102 -3.07 -13.82 2.26
CA ASP A 102 -2.78 -15.24 2.06
C ASP A 102 -3.73 -16.08 2.90
N THR A 103 -4.66 -16.74 2.23
CA THR A 103 -5.67 -17.55 2.89
C THR A 103 -5.12 -18.80 3.57
N LYS A 104 -3.93 -19.24 3.19
CA LYS A 104 -3.32 -20.38 3.84
C LYS A 104 -3.06 -20.15 5.32
N ARG A 105 -2.82 -18.91 5.68
CA ARG A 105 -2.56 -18.54 7.07
C ARG A 105 -3.82 -18.56 7.90
N ALA A 106 -4.94 -18.31 7.25
CA ALA A 106 -6.22 -18.24 7.95
C ALA A 106 -6.86 -19.61 8.10
N THR A 107 -6.30 -20.60 7.46
CA THR A 107 -6.90 -21.92 7.45
C THR A 107 -5.92 -22.95 7.96
N PRO A 108 -5.73 -23.03 9.25
CA PRO A 108 -4.98 -24.15 9.81
C PRO A 108 -5.81 -25.38 9.60
N ILE A 109 -5.26 -26.34 9.10
CA ILE A 109 -6.00 -27.56 8.84
C ILE A 109 -5.67 -28.59 9.90
#